data_22cdab265a2c1fcbc5736f06eade77c9
#
_entry.id   22cdab265a2c1fcbc5736f06eade77c9
#
_cell.length_a   1.000
_cell.length_b   1.000
_cell.length_c   1.000
_cell.angle_alpha   90.00
_cell.angle_beta   90.00
_cell.angle_gamma   90.00
#
_symmetry.space_group_name_H-M   'P 1'
#
loop_
_entity.id
_entity.type
_entity.pdbx_description
1 polymer ?
#
loop_
_entity_poly.entity_id
_entity_poly.type
_entity_poly.pdbx_seq_one_letter_code
_entity_poly.pdbx_strand_id
1 'polypeptide(L)'
;MIKTISFDFYNTLARFWPPLDEIQQAACRELGLDVSKTAINKGYAVADVYFNQENANHPLALRNDGDRSSFFAQYEQIILKNAGVPVSIDLAQQVWEMAMSVPKDFIPFEDVIPALTALRSAGYRLGVLTNLRRDMNQLCQRLGFAPFLDFCFNSSGAGAEKPDAPIFMAALKHAETSPEETMHVGDQYRSDVLGAR
;
A
#
# COMPACT_ATOMS: atom_id res chain seq x y z
N MET A 1 -11.33 -14.48 22.42
CA MET A 1 -9.90 -14.84 22.18
C MET A 1 -9.65 -14.75 20.68
N ILE A 2 -8.56 -14.11 20.24
CA ILE A 2 -8.24 -13.98 18.81
C ILE A 2 -7.97 -15.36 18.22
N LYS A 3 -8.56 -15.62 17.07
CA LYS A 3 -8.42 -16.86 16.28
C LYS A 3 -7.91 -16.58 14.86
N THR A 4 -8.19 -15.40 14.34
CA THR A 4 -7.87 -15.00 12.98
C THR A 4 -7.03 -13.71 12.97
N ILE A 5 -6.01 -13.66 12.14
CA ILE A 5 -5.21 -12.45 11.92
C ILE A 5 -5.22 -12.14 10.43
N SER A 6 -5.70 -10.97 10.07
CA SER A 6 -5.60 -10.44 8.71
C SER A 6 -4.49 -9.39 8.63
N PHE A 7 -3.77 -9.37 7.53
CA PHE A 7 -2.68 -8.43 7.28
C PHE A 7 -3.02 -7.55 6.08
N ASP A 8 -2.69 -6.26 6.16
CA ASP A 8 -2.46 -5.52 4.93
C ASP A 8 -1.27 -6.11 4.17
N PHE A 9 -1.14 -5.74 2.90
CA PHE A 9 -0.10 -6.29 2.04
C PHE A 9 1.08 -5.33 1.85
N TYR A 10 0.82 -4.13 1.31
CA TYR A 10 1.87 -3.19 0.96
C TYR A 10 2.40 -2.45 2.20
N ASN A 11 3.72 -2.41 2.37
CA ASN A 11 4.41 -1.92 3.57
C ASN A 11 4.10 -2.69 4.88
N THR A 12 3.36 -3.79 4.78
CA THR A 12 3.11 -4.69 5.92
C THR A 12 3.76 -6.06 5.68
N LEU A 13 3.43 -6.74 4.60
CA LEU A 13 4.03 -8.03 4.23
C LEU A 13 5.08 -7.92 3.12
N ALA A 14 4.93 -6.92 2.23
CA ALA A 14 5.79 -6.75 1.08
C ALA A 14 6.02 -5.27 0.76
N ARG A 15 7.14 -5.00 0.10
CA ARG A 15 7.51 -3.67 -0.38
C ARG A 15 7.89 -3.72 -1.86
N PHE A 16 7.89 -2.57 -2.52
CA PHE A 16 8.44 -2.48 -3.86
C PHE A 16 9.95 -2.66 -3.89
N TRP A 17 10.41 -3.28 -4.97
CA TRP A 17 11.82 -3.38 -5.31
C TRP A 17 12.04 -3.05 -6.79
N PRO A 18 12.96 -2.14 -7.16
CA PRO A 18 13.74 -1.28 -6.25
C PRO A 18 12.86 -0.42 -5.31
N PRO A 19 13.40 0.03 -4.16
CA PRO A 19 12.68 0.91 -3.22
C PRO A 19 12.23 2.21 -3.90
N LEU A 20 11.03 2.71 -3.54
CA LEU A 20 10.46 3.90 -4.17
C LEU A 20 11.34 5.14 -3.99
N ASP A 21 11.98 5.31 -2.84
CA ASP A 21 12.88 6.44 -2.57
C ASP A 21 14.15 6.39 -3.42
N GLU A 22 14.64 5.21 -3.79
CA GLU A 22 15.75 5.05 -4.73
C GLU A 22 15.35 5.39 -6.15
N ILE A 23 14.20 4.89 -6.59
CA ILE A 23 13.63 5.22 -7.91
C ILE A 23 13.43 6.73 -8.03
N GLN A 24 12.81 7.33 -7.02
CA GLN A 24 12.53 8.76 -6.96
C GLN A 24 13.81 9.60 -6.99
N GLN A 25 14.80 9.22 -6.17
CA GLN A 25 16.09 9.90 -6.16
C GLN A 25 16.78 9.85 -7.53
N ALA A 26 16.73 8.68 -8.19
CA ALA A 26 17.30 8.54 -9.53
C ALA A 26 16.57 9.42 -10.55
N ALA A 27 15.25 9.44 -10.56
CA ALA A 27 14.43 10.30 -11.42
C ALA A 27 14.72 11.80 -11.17
N CYS A 28 14.83 12.23 -9.92
CA CYS A 28 15.21 13.59 -9.55
C CYS A 28 16.59 13.95 -10.12
N ARG A 29 17.57 13.05 -9.97
CA ARG A 29 18.95 13.30 -10.43
C ARG A 29 19.04 13.46 -11.95
N GLU A 30 18.31 12.65 -12.71
CA GLU A 30 18.25 12.76 -14.18
C GLU A 30 17.67 14.13 -14.64
N LEU A 31 16.82 14.73 -13.83
CA LEU A 31 16.23 16.05 -14.08
C LEU A 31 16.98 17.20 -13.36
N GLY A 32 18.21 16.95 -12.89
CA GLY A 32 19.08 17.95 -12.28
C GLY A 32 18.70 18.35 -10.85
N LEU A 33 17.86 17.56 -10.17
CA LEU A 33 17.47 17.79 -8.79
C LEU A 33 18.30 16.90 -7.84
N ASP A 34 18.95 17.52 -6.85
CA ASP A 34 19.69 16.79 -5.81
C ASP A 34 18.83 16.65 -4.55
N VAL A 35 18.34 15.43 -4.30
CA VAL A 35 17.45 15.12 -3.18
C VAL A 35 17.91 13.85 -2.51
N SER A 36 18.05 13.86 -1.18
CA SER A 36 18.41 12.66 -0.44
C SER A 36 17.20 11.73 -0.25
N LYS A 37 17.43 10.40 -0.15
CA LYS A 37 16.39 9.42 0.13
C LYS A 37 15.64 9.73 1.43
N THR A 38 16.35 10.16 2.47
CA THR A 38 15.74 10.57 3.74
C THR A 38 14.78 11.75 3.57
N ALA A 39 15.13 12.74 2.73
CA ALA A 39 14.26 13.87 2.43
C ALA A 39 13.03 13.43 1.62
N ILE A 40 13.22 12.56 0.64
CA ILE A 40 12.12 11.96 -0.14
C ILE A 40 11.14 11.23 0.77
N ASN A 41 11.61 10.39 1.70
CA ASN A 41 10.76 9.67 2.64
C ASN A 41 9.97 10.61 3.58
N LYS A 42 10.56 11.75 3.99
CA LYS A 42 9.81 12.80 4.70
C LYS A 42 8.73 13.42 3.82
N GLY A 43 9.03 13.63 2.54
CA GLY A 43 8.07 14.12 1.57
C GLY A 43 6.90 13.16 1.38
N TYR A 44 7.16 11.87 1.22
CA TYR A 44 6.13 10.82 1.14
C TYR A 44 5.19 10.86 2.35
N ALA A 45 5.72 10.92 3.56
CA ALA A 45 4.89 10.93 4.77
C ALA A 45 3.85 12.08 4.79
N VAL A 46 4.17 13.22 4.18
CA VAL A 46 3.21 14.34 4.03
C VAL A 46 2.28 14.13 2.84
N ALA A 47 2.82 13.67 1.71
CA ALA A 47 2.04 13.47 0.50
C ALA A 47 1.01 12.34 0.65
N ASP A 48 1.29 11.31 1.45
CA ASP A 48 0.35 10.22 1.75
C ASP A 48 -0.89 10.70 2.50
N VAL A 49 -0.79 11.74 3.30
CA VAL A 49 -1.96 12.39 3.92
C VAL A 49 -2.86 12.99 2.83
N TYR A 50 -2.28 13.73 1.90
CA TYR A 50 -3.00 14.27 0.74
C TYR A 50 -3.61 13.16 -0.11
N PHE A 51 -2.83 12.11 -0.42
CA PHE A 51 -3.29 10.95 -1.17
C PHE A 51 -4.54 10.33 -0.54
N ASN A 52 -4.49 10.04 0.75
CA ASN A 52 -5.59 9.41 1.47
C ASN A 52 -6.84 10.29 1.53
N GLN A 53 -6.67 11.60 1.72
CA GLN A 53 -7.79 12.55 1.75
C GLN A 53 -8.46 12.67 0.37
N GLU A 54 -7.67 12.84 -0.68
CA GLU A 54 -8.18 12.95 -2.05
C GLU A 54 -8.82 11.65 -2.54
N ASN A 55 -8.21 10.52 -2.24
CA ASN A 55 -8.76 9.20 -2.64
C ASN A 55 -10.06 8.88 -1.89
N ALA A 56 -10.24 9.37 -0.66
CA ALA A 56 -11.49 9.22 0.08
C ALA A 56 -12.63 10.05 -0.52
N ASN A 57 -12.32 11.25 -1.05
CA ASN A 57 -13.31 12.15 -1.65
C ASN A 57 -13.62 11.79 -3.10
N HIS A 58 -12.61 11.43 -3.86
CA HIS A 58 -12.69 11.05 -5.27
C HIS A 58 -11.73 9.88 -5.56
N PRO A 59 -12.21 8.65 -5.44
CA PRO A 59 -11.36 7.45 -5.61
C PRO A 59 -10.63 7.43 -6.94
N LEU A 60 -9.34 7.07 -6.91
CA LEU A 60 -8.49 6.96 -8.11
C LEU A 60 -9.09 6.05 -9.19
N ALA A 61 -9.85 5.04 -8.79
CA ALA A 61 -10.52 4.13 -9.69
C ALA A 61 -11.59 4.80 -10.57
N LEU A 62 -12.15 5.93 -10.13
CA LEU A 62 -13.20 6.67 -10.81
C LEU A 62 -12.66 7.86 -11.62
N ARG A 63 -11.36 8.17 -11.50
CA ARG A 63 -10.71 9.27 -12.23
C ARG A 63 -10.40 8.86 -13.66
N ASN A 64 -10.58 9.75 -14.61
CA ASN A 64 -10.06 9.59 -15.97
C ASN A 64 -8.54 9.78 -15.98
N ASP A 65 -7.90 9.51 -17.12
CA ASP A 65 -6.43 9.55 -17.23
C ASP A 65 -5.86 10.96 -16.99
N GLY A 66 -6.53 12.02 -17.43
CA GLY A 66 -6.11 13.40 -17.20
C GLY A 66 -6.18 13.78 -15.72
N ASP A 67 -7.27 13.44 -15.03
CA ASP A 67 -7.43 13.67 -13.59
C ASP A 67 -6.42 12.87 -12.78
N ARG A 68 -6.10 11.65 -13.21
CA ARG A 68 -5.06 10.83 -12.56
C ARG A 68 -3.68 11.43 -12.73
N SER A 69 -3.35 11.90 -13.95
CA SER A 69 -2.08 12.56 -14.22
C SER A 69 -1.92 13.82 -13.37
N SER A 70 -2.94 14.67 -13.34
CA SER A 70 -2.96 15.90 -12.51
C SER A 70 -2.82 15.60 -11.02
N PHE A 71 -3.51 14.56 -10.53
CA PHE A 71 -3.40 14.12 -9.14
C PHE A 71 -1.99 13.69 -8.80
N PHE A 72 -1.36 12.87 -9.63
CA PHE A 72 -0.01 12.39 -9.34
C PHE A 72 1.06 13.47 -9.52
N ALA A 73 0.88 14.41 -10.45
CA ALA A 73 1.75 15.58 -10.55
C ALA A 73 1.71 16.43 -9.26
N GLN A 74 0.53 16.61 -8.68
CA GLN A 74 0.35 17.33 -7.42
C GLN A 74 0.89 16.55 -6.23
N TYR A 75 0.68 15.24 -6.19
CA TYR A 75 1.26 14.35 -5.17
C TYR A 75 2.78 14.44 -5.17
N GLU A 76 3.39 14.34 -6.36
CA GLU A 76 4.84 14.49 -6.54
C GLU A 76 5.35 15.86 -6.12
N GLN A 77 4.63 16.92 -6.48
CA GLN A 77 5.00 18.29 -6.06
C GLN A 77 5.01 18.44 -4.54
N ILE A 78 4.07 17.80 -3.84
CA ILE A 78 4.03 17.79 -2.37
C ILE A 78 5.24 17.03 -1.82
N ILE A 79 5.61 15.89 -2.40
CA ILE A 79 6.81 15.13 -2.00
C ILE A 79 8.05 16.02 -2.10
N LEU A 80 8.30 16.59 -3.28
CA LEU A 80 9.51 17.37 -3.53
C LEU A 80 9.57 18.64 -2.71
N LYS A 81 8.46 19.35 -2.54
CA LYS A 81 8.37 20.52 -1.66
C LYS A 81 8.76 20.18 -0.22
N ASN A 82 8.26 19.07 0.32
CA ASN A 82 8.55 18.65 1.69
C ASN A 82 9.91 17.94 1.82
N ALA A 83 10.49 17.53 0.71
CA ALA A 83 11.88 17.09 0.62
C ALA A 83 12.87 18.28 0.57
N GLY A 84 12.40 19.52 0.56
CA GLY A 84 13.22 20.74 0.53
C GLY A 84 13.57 21.21 -0.88
N VAL A 85 12.98 20.64 -1.94
CA VAL A 85 13.22 21.00 -3.35
C VAL A 85 11.88 21.37 -4.01
N PRO A 86 11.36 22.58 -3.77
CA PRO A 86 10.13 23.02 -4.40
C PRO A 86 10.31 23.19 -5.92
N VAL A 87 9.42 22.59 -6.69
CA VAL A 87 9.44 22.58 -8.16
C VAL A 87 8.09 23.04 -8.74
N SER A 88 8.08 23.38 -10.04
CA SER A 88 6.83 23.59 -10.76
C SER A 88 6.04 22.28 -10.89
N ILE A 89 4.75 22.41 -11.18
CA ILE A 89 3.88 21.23 -11.38
C ILE A 89 4.36 20.40 -12.60
N ASP A 90 4.81 21.05 -13.66
CA ASP A 90 5.28 20.38 -14.87
C ASP A 90 6.56 19.58 -14.61
N LEU A 91 7.48 20.10 -13.78
CA LEU A 91 8.70 19.36 -13.41
C LEU A 91 8.36 18.20 -12.45
N ALA A 92 7.43 18.40 -11.52
CA ALA A 92 6.94 17.34 -10.67
C ALA A 92 6.29 16.20 -11.50
N GLN A 93 5.51 16.54 -12.52
CA GLN A 93 4.95 15.55 -13.44
C GLN A 93 6.04 14.74 -14.15
N GLN A 94 7.09 15.40 -14.65
CA GLN A 94 8.21 14.71 -15.31
C GLN A 94 8.93 13.75 -14.36
N VAL A 95 9.17 14.17 -13.09
CA VAL A 95 9.76 13.29 -12.08
C VAL A 95 8.88 12.07 -11.84
N TRP A 96 7.58 12.28 -11.67
CA TRP A 96 6.62 11.18 -11.49
C TRP A 96 6.59 10.21 -12.66
N GLU A 97 6.49 10.71 -13.89
CA GLU A 97 6.45 9.88 -15.09
C GLU A 97 7.74 9.04 -15.24
N MET A 98 8.89 9.65 -14.99
CA MET A 98 10.18 8.96 -15.01
C MET A 98 10.25 7.89 -13.92
N ALA A 99 9.86 8.20 -12.69
CA ALA A 99 9.81 7.23 -11.60
C ALA A 99 8.83 6.07 -11.86
N MET A 100 7.70 6.36 -12.52
CA MET A 100 6.72 5.34 -12.88
C MET A 100 7.17 4.45 -14.04
N SER A 101 8.04 4.92 -14.92
CA SER A 101 8.60 4.13 -16.02
C SER A 101 9.57 3.04 -15.55
N VAL A 102 10.11 3.14 -14.32
CA VAL A 102 11.03 2.15 -13.78
C VAL A 102 10.27 0.86 -13.44
N PRO A 103 10.64 -0.29 -14.04
CA PRO A 103 10.04 -1.57 -13.67
C PRO A 103 10.29 -1.88 -12.19
N LYS A 104 9.23 -2.22 -11.49
CA LYS A 104 9.28 -2.57 -10.07
C LYS A 104 8.30 -3.68 -9.74
N ASP A 105 8.68 -4.49 -8.78
CA ASP A 105 7.84 -5.58 -8.31
C ASP A 105 7.88 -5.66 -6.77
N PHE A 106 7.04 -6.52 -6.20
CA PHE A 106 7.02 -6.74 -4.77
C PHE A 106 8.07 -7.77 -4.34
N ILE A 107 8.72 -7.49 -3.21
CA ILE A 107 9.49 -8.46 -2.44
C ILE A 107 8.96 -8.50 -1.00
N PRO A 108 9.00 -9.66 -0.31
CA PRO A 108 8.65 -9.75 1.10
C PRO A 108 9.65 -8.98 1.97
N PHE A 109 9.21 -8.54 3.16
CA PHE A 109 10.14 -8.21 4.22
C PHE A 109 10.75 -9.51 4.78
N GLU A 110 11.97 -9.43 5.29
CA GLU A 110 12.76 -10.61 5.70
C GLU A 110 12.15 -11.38 6.87
N ASP A 111 11.40 -10.71 7.72
CA ASP A 111 10.75 -11.26 8.91
C ASP A 111 9.36 -11.86 8.65
N VAL A 112 8.78 -11.66 7.46
CA VAL A 112 7.39 -12.07 7.16
C VAL A 112 7.22 -13.58 7.18
N ILE A 113 8.05 -14.34 6.46
CA ILE A 113 7.92 -15.80 6.43
C ILE A 113 8.12 -16.42 7.83
N PRO A 114 9.15 -16.02 8.61
CA PRO A 114 9.27 -16.43 10.01
C PRO A 114 8.04 -16.10 10.86
N ALA A 115 7.49 -14.88 10.74
CA ALA A 115 6.32 -14.46 11.50
C ALA A 115 5.06 -15.28 11.13
N LEU A 116 4.78 -15.44 9.83
CA LEU A 116 3.65 -16.25 9.36
C LEU A 116 3.77 -17.71 9.81
N THR A 117 4.99 -18.26 9.77
CA THR A 117 5.26 -19.64 10.26
C THR A 117 4.95 -19.77 11.76
N ALA A 118 5.41 -18.83 12.57
CA ALA A 118 5.19 -18.84 14.00
C ALA A 118 3.69 -18.73 14.34
N LEU A 119 2.97 -17.83 13.68
CA LEU A 119 1.54 -17.62 13.89
C LEU A 119 0.72 -18.84 13.46
N ARG A 120 1.05 -19.47 12.33
CA ARG A 120 0.40 -20.74 11.92
C ARG A 120 0.65 -21.86 12.94
N SER A 121 1.88 -21.96 13.42
CA SER A 121 2.24 -22.98 14.45
C SER A 121 1.51 -22.73 15.77
N ALA A 122 1.17 -21.49 16.09
CA ALA A 122 0.35 -21.12 17.23
C ALA A 122 -1.17 -21.35 17.01
N GLY A 123 -1.57 -21.81 15.83
CA GLY A 123 -2.95 -22.20 15.53
C GLY A 123 -3.84 -21.07 15.01
N TYR A 124 -3.29 -19.91 14.67
CA TYR A 124 -4.06 -18.82 14.08
C TYR A 124 -4.42 -19.11 12.62
N ARG A 125 -5.62 -18.68 12.22
CA ARG A 125 -5.98 -18.51 10.80
C ARG A 125 -5.39 -17.20 10.30
N LEU A 126 -4.77 -17.23 9.13
CA LEU A 126 -4.08 -16.04 8.59
C LEU A 126 -4.66 -15.65 7.24
N GLY A 127 -4.77 -14.36 6.99
CA GLY A 127 -5.24 -13.88 5.69
C GLY A 127 -4.67 -12.51 5.30
N VAL A 128 -4.83 -12.16 4.04
CA VAL A 128 -4.51 -10.83 3.51
C VAL A 128 -5.80 -10.06 3.25
N LEU A 129 -5.82 -8.78 3.65
CA LEU A 129 -6.88 -7.83 3.38
C LEU A 129 -6.27 -6.51 2.89
N THR A 130 -6.39 -6.21 1.59
CA THR A 130 -5.67 -5.10 0.96
C THR A 130 -6.54 -4.30 -0.02
N ASN A 131 -6.19 -3.03 -0.20
CA ASN A 131 -6.77 -2.17 -1.25
C ASN A 131 -6.10 -2.36 -2.62
N LEU A 132 -5.08 -3.19 -2.73
CA LEU A 132 -4.43 -3.50 -4.00
C LEU A 132 -5.39 -4.23 -4.95
N ARG A 133 -5.55 -3.69 -6.16
CA ARG A 133 -6.38 -4.27 -7.21
C ARG A 133 -5.55 -5.17 -8.14
N ARG A 134 -5.03 -6.27 -7.58
CA ARG A 134 -4.24 -7.28 -8.30
C ARG A 134 -4.77 -8.67 -7.98
N ASP A 135 -4.39 -9.65 -8.77
CA ASP A 135 -4.59 -11.06 -8.39
C ASP A 135 -3.69 -11.38 -7.19
N MET A 136 -4.30 -11.29 -6.01
CA MET A 136 -3.59 -11.50 -4.74
C MET A 136 -3.20 -12.96 -4.53
N ASN A 137 -3.97 -13.92 -5.09
CA ASN A 137 -3.62 -15.33 -4.99
C ASN A 137 -2.32 -15.63 -5.76
N GLN A 138 -2.22 -15.16 -7.00
CA GLN A 138 -1.01 -15.29 -7.79
C GLN A 138 0.17 -14.57 -7.14
N LEU A 139 -0.05 -13.37 -6.61
CA LEU A 139 1.00 -12.58 -5.96
C LEU A 139 1.49 -13.25 -4.67
N CYS A 140 0.59 -13.70 -3.80
CA CYS A 140 0.95 -14.42 -2.57
C CYS A 140 1.65 -15.76 -2.86
N GLN A 141 1.25 -16.46 -3.92
CA GLN A 141 1.94 -17.68 -4.35
C GLN A 141 3.38 -17.39 -4.77
N ARG A 142 3.57 -16.39 -5.61
CA ARG A 142 4.90 -15.98 -6.12
C ARG A 142 5.84 -15.51 -5.00
N LEU A 143 5.32 -14.85 -3.98
CA LEU A 143 6.10 -14.37 -2.83
C LEU A 143 6.27 -15.41 -1.72
N GLY A 144 5.71 -16.62 -1.88
CA GLY A 144 5.84 -17.70 -0.91
C GLY A 144 4.91 -17.59 0.30
N PHE A 145 3.90 -16.71 0.26
CA PHE A 145 2.93 -16.53 1.36
C PHE A 145 1.80 -17.55 1.34
N ALA A 146 1.42 -18.05 0.15
CA ALA A 146 0.25 -18.91 -0.03
C ALA A 146 0.15 -20.11 0.93
N PRO A 147 1.24 -20.82 1.29
CA PRO A 147 1.15 -21.95 2.22
C PRO A 147 0.73 -21.56 3.65
N PHE A 148 0.82 -20.29 4.01
CA PHE A 148 0.49 -19.79 5.35
C PHE A 148 -0.90 -19.17 5.44
N LEU A 149 -1.50 -18.83 4.29
CA LEU A 149 -2.72 -18.03 4.23
C LEU A 149 -3.95 -18.92 4.01
N ASP A 150 -5.00 -18.68 4.78
CA ASP A 150 -6.31 -19.28 4.61
C ASP A 150 -7.17 -18.49 3.62
N PHE A 151 -6.91 -17.18 3.45
CA PHE A 151 -7.62 -16.31 2.52
C PHE A 151 -6.79 -15.13 2.04
N CYS A 152 -7.09 -14.66 0.83
CA CYS A 152 -6.59 -13.39 0.30
C CYS A 152 -7.80 -12.59 -0.23
N PHE A 153 -8.05 -11.45 0.38
CA PHE A 153 -9.17 -10.58 0.02
C PHE A 153 -8.67 -9.22 -0.43
N ASN A 154 -9.24 -8.70 -1.50
CA ASN A 154 -8.91 -7.37 -1.98
C ASN A 154 -10.17 -6.56 -2.29
N SER A 155 -10.00 -5.25 -2.49
CA SER A 155 -11.08 -4.33 -2.77
C SER A 155 -11.91 -4.68 -4.03
N SER A 156 -11.30 -5.33 -5.03
CA SER A 156 -12.03 -5.76 -6.23
C SER A 156 -13.06 -6.85 -5.93
N GLY A 157 -12.73 -7.79 -5.02
CA GLY A 157 -13.63 -8.85 -4.60
C GLY A 157 -14.71 -8.38 -3.61
N ALA A 158 -14.43 -7.34 -2.81
CA ALA A 158 -15.35 -6.81 -1.82
C ALA A 158 -16.29 -5.72 -2.36
N GLY A 159 -15.95 -5.08 -3.49
CA GLY A 159 -16.68 -3.91 -3.99
C GLY A 159 -16.50 -2.65 -3.10
N ALA A 160 -15.58 -2.69 -2.14
CA ALA A 160 -15.28 -1.61 -1.20
C ALA A 160 -13.80 -1.60 -0.86
N GLU A 161 -13.27 -0.48 -0.38
CA GLU A 161 -11.89 -0.31 0.05
C GLU A 161 -11.80 -0.05 1.55
N LYS A 162 -10.70 -0.42 2.19
CA LYS A 162 -10.40 0.03 3.55
C LYS A 162 -10.29 1.58 3.54
N PRO A 163 -10.89 2.30 4.48
CA PRO A 163 -11.42 1.88 5.78
C PRO A 163 -12.90 1.47 5.80
N ASP A 164 -13.59 1.33 4.68
CA ASP A 164 -15.02 1.09 4.65
C ASP A 164 -15.37 -0.29 5.22
N ALA A 165 -16.39 -0.35 6.09
CA ALA A 165 -16.79 -1.57 6.77
C ALA A 165 -17.08 -2.77 5.85
N PRO A 166 -17.66 -2.62 4.63
CA PRO A 166 -18.00 -3.77 3.80
C PRO A 166 -16.80 -4.68 3.45
N ILE A 167 -15.58 -4.13 3.28
CA ILE A 167 -14.41 -4.98 2.98
C ILE A 167 -14.02 -5.86 4.18
N PHE A 168 -14.09 -5.32 5.40
CA PHE A 168 -13.81 -6.07 6.62
C PHE A 168 -14.89 -7.13 6.87
N MET A 169 -16.15 -6.77 6.70
CA MET A 169 -17.27 -7.71 6.85
C MET A 169 -17.21 -8.87 5.85
N ALA A 170 -16.82 -8.57 4.60
CA ALA A 170 -16.63 -9.61 3.59
C ALA A 170 -15.47 -10.55 3.95
N ALA A 171 -14.37 -10.02 4.47
CA ALA A 171 -13.23 -10.80 4.94
C ALA A 171 -13.60 -11.68 6.13
N LEU A 172 -14.32 -11.15 7.13
CA LEU A 172 -14.82 -11.89 8.29
C LEU A 172 -15.73 -13.05 7.88
N LYS A 173 -16.67 -12.79 6.97
CA LYS A 173 -17.57 -13.81 6.42
C LYS A 173 -16.78 -14.92 5.71
N HIS A 174 -15.78 -14.55 4.90
CA HIS A 174 -14.94 -15.51 4.20
C HIS A 174 -14.07 -16.33 5.16
N ALA A 175 -13.55 -15.69 6.20
CA ALA A 175 -12.77 -16.32 7.23
C ALA A 175 -13.62 -17.11 8.26
N GLU A 176 -14.95 -17.06 8.17
CA GLU A 176 -15.88 -17.70 9.11
C GLU A 176 -15.56 -17.35 10.58
N THR A 177 -15.35 -16.06 10.86
CA THR A 177 -14.92 -15.54 12.16
C THR A 177 -15.72 -14.30 12.53
N SER A 178 -15.75 -13.98 13.84
CA SER A 178 -16.39 -12.75 14.32
C SER A 178 -15.37 -11.61 14.48
N PRO A 179 -15.83 -10.34 14.53
CA PRO A 179 -14.95 -9.21 14.80
C PRO A 179 -14.12 -9.37 16.08
N GLU A 180 -14.73 -9.86 17.17
CA GLU A 180 -14.09 -10.02 18.47
C GLU A 180 -13.02 -11.13 18.50
N GLU A 181 -13.02 -11.99 17.47
CA GLU A 181 -12.08 -13.10 17.30
C GLU A 181 -11.01 -12.78 16.25
N THR A 182 -11.04 -11.58 15.66
CA THR A 182 -10.16 -11.20 14.57
C THR A 182 -9.30 -9.99 14.93
N MET A 183 -8.04 -10.02 14.53
CA MET A 183 -7.11 -8.89 14.59
C MET A 183 -6.73 -8.50 13.15
N HIS A 184 -6.68 -7.20 12.86
CA HIS A 184 -6.10 -6.68 11.63
C HIS A 184 -4.78 -5.98 11.91
N VAL A 185 -3.77 -6.23 11.09
CA VAL A 185 -2.43 -5.64 11.17
C VAL A 185 -2.13 -4.91 9.86
N GLY A 186 -1.74 -3.64 9.95
CA GLY A 186 -1.41 -2.84 8.78
C GLY A 186 -0.66 -1.57 9.15
N ASP A 187 -0.10 -0.88 8.15
CA ASP A 187 0.77 0.29 8.33
C ASP A 187 0.00 1.62 8.32
N GLN A 188 -1.23 1.65 7.78
CA GLN A 188 -1.99 2.89 7.63
C GLN A 188 -3.04 3.08 8.72
N TYR A 189 -2.82 4.07 9.58
CA TYR A 189 -3.72 4.34 10.71
C TYR A 189 -5.20 4.48 10.29
N ARG A 190 -5.49 5.22 9.21
CA ARG A 190 -6.87 5.42 8.76
C ARG A 190 -7.48 4.15 8.18
N SER A 191 -6.77 3.51 7.26
CA SER A 191 -7.28 2.35 6.53
C SER A 191 -7.33 1.09 7.40
N ASP A 192 -6.29 0.87 8.20
CA ASP A 192 -6.13 -0.39 8.93
C ASP A 192 -6.61 -0.29 10.38
N VAL A 193 -6.20 0.76 11.12
CA VAL A 193 -6.53 0.86 12.53
C VAL A 193 -7.95 1.38 12.75
N LEU A 194 -8.33 2.49 12.10
CA LEU A 194 -9.67 3.03 12.25
C LEU A 194 -10.71 2.19 11.49
N GLY A 195 -10.35 1.66 10.31
CA GLY A 195 -11.26 0.81 9.54
C GLY A 195 -11.61 -0.50 10.22
N ALA A 196 -10.67 -1.09 10.99
CA ALA A 196 -10.90 -2.35 11.69
C ALA A 196 -11.63 -2.21 13.04
N ARG A 197 -11.89 -0.99 13.52
CA ARG A 197 -12.61 -0.69 14.78
C ARG A 197 -14.10 -0.54 14.55
#